data_e345343a67fa0e5638eeda7c1f96b64f
#
_entry.id   e345343a67fa0e5638eeda7c1f96b64f
#
_cell.length_a   1.000
_cell.length_b   1.000
_cell.length_c   1.000
_cell.angle_alpha   90.00
_cell.angle_beta   90.00
_cell.angle_gamma   90.00
#
_symmetry.space_group_name_H-M   'P 1'
#
loop_
_entity.id
_entity.type
_entity.pdbx_description
1 polymer ?
#
loop_
_entity_poly.entity_id
_entity_poly.type
_entity_poly.pdbx_seq_one_letter_code
_entity_poly.pdbx_strand_id
1 'polypeptide(L)'
;GGIGLSFSMLTEKMGAAQVIGIDPVEARREKALEIGATNTIDPSKDDMYEALEDLTGGEGIDIVVDATGDPEGFGQSLKIVKRWGTFVSFSLTGSTGKISEFPHQEFMFKAATIIPTQVAATSQPTKDIREMIALKERGWADPGLLKSHNVGFEDVQTAYDMYANHEDGVIKVVMELNGGGKS
;
A
#
# COMPACT_ATOMS: atom_id res chain seq x y z
N GLY A 1 0.92 -4.64 -1.36
CA GLY A 1 2.29 -4.56 -1.91
C GLY A 1 3.16 -3.51 -1.25
N GLY A 2 4.38 -3.27 -1.77
CA GLY A 2 5.38 -2.38 -1.16
C GLY A 2 4.89 -0.96 -0.88
N ILE A 3 3.99 -0.41 -1.71
CA ILE A 3 3.41 0.93 -1.50
C ILE A 3 2.49 0.92 -0.28
N GLY A 4 1.53 0.01 -0.21
CA GLY A 4 0.63 -0.10 0.95
C GLY A 4 1.39 -0.34 2.25
N LEU A 5 2.43 -1.18 2.21
CA LEU A 5 3.31 -1.43 3.35
C LEU A 5 4.07 -0.17 3.80
N SER A 6 4.47 0.70 2.86
CA SER A 6 5.09 1.99 3.22
C SER A 6 4.10 2.89 3.98
N PHE A 7 2.83 2.89 3.59
CA PHE A 7 1.78 3.60 4.32
C PHE A 7 1.58 3.01 5.72
N SER A 8 1.52 1.68 5.87
CA SER A 8 1.39 1.04 7.19
C SER A 8 2.51 1.46 8.13
N MET A 9 3.77 1.44 7.66
CA MET A 9 4.94 1.84 8.43
C MET A 9 4.87 3.30 8.89
N LEU A 10 4.47 4.21 8.00
CA LEU A 10 4.44 5.64 8.30
C LEU A 10 3.26 6.04 9.18
N THR A 11 2.06 5.52 8.92
CA THR A 11 0.85 5.91 9.65
C THR A 11 0.89 5.46 11.12
N GLU A 12 1.48 4.29 11.41
CA GLU A 12 1.73 3.88 12.79
C GLU A 12 2.58 4.91 13.53
N LYS A 13 3.71 5.33 12.94
CA LYS A 13 4.60 6.35 13.52
C LYS A 13 3.95 7.74 13.61
N MET A 14 3.00 8.04 12.75
CA MET A 14 2.23 9.29 12.79
C MET A 14 1.12 9.27 13.86
N GLY A 15 0.96 8.18 14.59
CA GLY A 15 0.04 8.07 15.72
C GLY A 15 -1.36 7.58 15.34
N ALA A 16 -1.52 6.85 14.26
CA ALA A 16 -2.77 6.16 13.97
C ALA A 16 -3.05 5.14 15.09
N ALA A 17 -4.25 5.19 15.67
CA ALA A 17 -4.67 4.27 16.70
C ALA A 17 -4.85 2.84 16.16
N GLN A 18 -5.25 2.73 14.91
CA GLN A 18 -5.43 1.48 14.21
C GLN A 18 -4.94 1.62 12.76
N VAL A 19 -4.23 0.61 12.28
CA VAL A 19 -3.75 0.50 10.90
C VAL A 19 -4.15 -0.87 10.37
N ILE A 20 -5.02 -0.90 9.37
CA ILE A 20 -5.55 -2.14 8.80
C ILE A 20 -4.95 -2.35 7.41
N GLY A 21 -4.21 -3.44 7.25
CA GLY A 21 -3.65 -3.85 5.97
C GLY A 21 -4.58 -4.81 5.23
N ILE A 22 -4.95 -4.51 3.99
CA ILE A 22 -5.79 -5.37 3.15
C ILE A 22 -4.96 -5.83 1.96
N ASP A 23 -4.64 -7.11 1.87
CA ASP A 23 -3.85 -7.67 0.75
C ASP A 23 -4.17 -9.17 0.63
N PRO A 24 -4.41 -9.71 -0.58
CA PRO A 24 -4.66 -11.16 -0.76
C PRO A 24 -3.42 -12.02 -0.50
N VAL A 25 -2.21 -11.45 -0.55
CA VAL A 25 -0.96 -12.19 -0.37
C VAL A 25 -0.58 -12.28 1.10
N GLU A 26 -0.52 -13.50 1.64
CA GLU A 26 -0.26 -13.76 3.06
C GLU A 26 1.06 -13.14 3.54
N ALA A 27 2.17 -13.35 2.83
CA ALA A 27 3.46 -12.79 3.21
C ALA A 27 3.46 -11.25 3.30
N ARG A 28 2.62 -10.57 2.53
CA ARG A 28 2.44 -9.11 2.62
C ARG A 28 1.62 -8.71 3.83
N ARG A 29 0.62 -9.51 4.22
CA ARG A 29 -0.13 -9.27 5.46
C ARG A 29 0.73 -9.49 6.68
N GLU A 30 1.54 -10.56 6.72
CA GLU A 30 2.51 -10.79 7.80
C GLU A 30 3.51 -9.63 7.90
N LYS A 31 4.06 -9.19 6.77
CA LYS A 31 4.95 -8.03 6.75
C LYS A 31 4.25 -6.76 7.21
N ALA A 32 2.99 -6.54 6.90
CA ALA A 32 2.23 -5.39 7.38
C ALA A 32 2.16 -5.36 8.91
N LEU A 33 1.86 -6.51 9.56
CA LEU A 33 1.85 -6.63 11.02
C LEU A 33 3.24 -6.37 11.63
N GLU A 34 4.30 -6.83 10.98
CA GLU A 34 5.68 -6.61 11.45
C GLU A 34 6.07 -5.13 11.46
N ILE A 35 5.55 -4.33 10.51
CA ILE A 35 6.02 -2.96 10.29
C ILE A 35 5.01 -1.87 10.65
N GLY A 36 3.93 -2.20 11.37
CA GLY A 36 3.06 -1.19 11.95
C GLY A 36 1.55 -1.36 11.72
N ALA A 37 1.11 -2.36 10.95
CA ALA A 37 -0.31 -2.68 10.93
C ALA A 37 -0.74 -3.32 12.26
N THR A 38 -1.92 -2.93 12.75
CA THR A 38 -2.54 -3.53 13.93
C THR A 38 -3.37 -4.76 13.58
N ASN A 39 -3.92 -4.79 12.38
CA ASN A 39 -4.79 -5.84 11.87
C ASN A 39 -4.56 -6.03 10.37
N THR A 40 -4.90 -7.20 9.87
CA THR A 40 -4.90 -7.48 8.43
C THR A 40 -6.15 -8.23 8.01
N ILE A 41 -6.58 -8.04 6.76
CA ILE A 41 -7.72 -8.72 6.14
C ILE A 41 -7.25 -9.38 4.85
N ASP A 42 -7.70 -10.61 4.63
CA ASP A 42 -7.55 -11.33 3.36
C ASP A 42 -8.84 -11.19 2.52
N PRO A 43 -8.89 -10.28 1.55
CA PRO A 43 -10.12 -10.04 0.79
C PRO A 43 -10.51 -11.20 -0.13
N SER A 44 -9.65 -12.22 -0.25
CA SER A 44 -9.96 -13.45 -1.00
C SER A 44 -10.69 -14.51 -0.18
N LYS A 45 -10.68 -14.38 1.16
CA LYS A 45 -11.27 -15.34 2.10
C LYS A 45 -12.33 -14.71 2.98
N ASP A 46 -12.15 -13.44 3.35
CA ASP A 46 -12.98 -12.72 4.30
C ASP A 46 -13.96 -11.79 3.56
N ASP A 47 -15.15 -11.61 4.12
CA ASP A 47 -15.97 -10.45 3.74
C ASP A 47 -15.30 -9.19 4.31
N MET A 48 -14.72 -8.41 3.41
CA MET A 48 -13.96 -7.21 3.77
C MET A 48 -14.82 -6.20 4.55
N TYR A 49 -16.11 -6.07 4.20
CA TYR A 49 -16.98 -5.08 4.83
C TYR A 49 -17.35 -5.51 6.25
N GLU A 50 -17.71 -6.79 6.45
CA GLU A 50 -18.00 -7.35 7.75
C GLU A 50 -16.77 -7.28 8.67
N ALA A 51 -15.60 -7.68 8.16
CA ALA A 51 -14.36 -7.60 8.92
C ALA A 51 -13.99 -6.16 9.34
N LEU A 52 -14.21 -5.19 8.46
CA LEU A 52 -13.98 -3.78 8.78
C LEU A 52 -15.01 -3.23 9.79
N GLU A 53 -16.26 -3.63 9.68
CA GLU A 53 -17.31 -3.26 10.64
C GLU A 53 -16.95 -3.77 12.05
N ASP A 54 -16.54 -5.02 12.16
CA ASP A 54 -16.11 -5.63 13.43
C ASP A 54 -14.88 -4.90 14.01
N LEU A 55 -13.87 -4.64 13.18
CA LEU A 55 -12.63 -3.99 13.63
C LEU A 55 -12.82 -2.54 14.05
N THR A 56 -13.78 -1.83 13.45
CA THR A 56 -14.04 -0.40 13.72
C THR A 56 -15.24 -0.16 14.62
N GLY A 57 -15.94 -1.21 15.03
CA GLY A 57 -17.19 -1.08 15.76
C GLY A 57 -18.29 -0.35 14.97
N GLY A 58 -18.27 -0.43 13.64
CA GLY A 58 -19.20 0.22 12.73
C GLY A 58 -18.90 1.71 12.45
N GLU A 59 -17.86 2.28 13.03
CA GLU A 59 -17.51 3.70 12.79
C GLU A 59 -16.95 3.98 11.39
N GLY A 60 -16.37 2.97 10.75
CA GLY A 60 -15.70 3.07 9.44
C GLY A 60 -14.30 3.65 9.53
N ILE A 61 -13.68 3.89 8.39
CA ILE A 61 -12.25 4.21 8.26
C ILE A 61 -12.06 5.71 8.01
N ASP A 62 -11.23 6.37 8.83
CA ASP A 62 -10.90 7.80 8.70
C ASP A 62 -10.15 8.11 7.42
N ILE A 63 -9.12 7.31 7.12
CA ILE A 63 -8.24 7.49 5.96
C ILE A 63 -8.10 6.14 5.26
N VAL A 64 -8.53 6.08 4.02
CA VAL A 64 -8.36 4.91 3.14
C VAL A 64 -7.34 5.24 2.08
N VAL A 65 -6.37 4.35 1.88
CA VAL A 65 -5.36 4.49 0.83
C VAL A 65 -5.52 3.33 -0.16
N ASP A 66 -5.89 3.66 -1.40
CA ASP A 66 -5.84 2.67 -2.47
C ASP A 66 -4.45 2.61 -3.09
N ALA A 67 -3.77 1.49 -2.87
CA ALA A 67 -2.46 1.16 -3.43
C ALA A 67 -2.51 -0.12 -4.29
N THR A 68 -3.69 -0.51 -4.78
CA THR A 68 -3.91 -1.78 -5.48
C THR A 68 -3.56 -1.72 -6.97
N GLY A 69 -3.87 -0.62 -7.64
CA GLY A 69 -3.84 -0.53 -9.11
C GLY A 69 -5.01 -1.23 -9.79
N ASP A 70 -5.97 -1.74 -9.04
CA ASP A 70 -7.15 -2.42 -9.53
C ASP A 70 -8.35 -1.45 -9.58
N PRO A 71 -9.07 -1.34 -10.71
CA PRO A 71 -10.29 -0.54 -10.80
C PRO A 71 -11.36 -0.93 -9.77
N GLU A 72 -11.48 -2.19 -9.42
CA GLU A 72 -12.41 -2.67 -8.37
C GLU A 72 -11.98 -2.18 -6.99
N GLY A 73 -10.67 -2.25 -6.68
CA GLY A 73 -10.11 -1.74 -5.43
C GLY A 73 -10.40 -0.26 -5.21
N PHE A 74 -10.37 0.56 -6.27
CA PHE A 74 -10.76 1.96 -6.21
C PHE A 74 -12.21 2.14 -5.74
N GLY A 75 -13.16 1.44 -6.38
CA GLY A 75 -14.57 1.51 -6.01
C GLY A 75 -14.84 1.02 -4.60
N GLN A 76 -14.21 -0.08 -4.19
CA GLN A 76 -14.30 -0.64 -2.85
C GLN A 76 -13.74 0.33 -1.79
N SER A 77 -12.61 0.98 -2.08
CA SER A 77 -12.00 1.96 -1.17
C SER A 77 -12.92 3.15 -0.88
N LEU A 78 -13.66 3.62 -1.89
CA LEU A 78 -14.66 4.68 -1.69
C LEU A 78 -15.84 4.24 -0.82
N LYS A 79 -16.18 2.96 -0.85
CA LYS A 79 -17.29 2.42 -0.04
C LYS A 79 -16.91 2.27 1.44
N ILE A 80 -15.65 2.00 1.76
CA ILE A 80 -15.21 1.77 3.15
C ILE A 80 -14.80 3.04 3.89
N VAL A 81 -14.55 4.17 3.20
CA VAL A 81 -14.25 5.44 3.87
C VAL A 81 -15.48 5.92 4.64
N LYS A 82 -15.29 6.39 5.86
CA LYS A 82 -16.38 6.90 6.69
C LYS A 82 -16.86 8.28 6.23
N ARG A 83 -17.98 8.74 6.82
CA ARG A 83 -18.47 10.11 6.62
C ARG A 83 -17.40 11.11 7.06
N TRP A 84 -17.13 12.12 6.21
CA TRP A 84 -16.07 13.13 6.33
C TRP A 84 -14.65 12.55 6.37
N GLY A 85 -14.48 11.27 6.04
CA GLY A 85 -13.18 10.66 5.90
C GLY A 85 -12.44 11.08 4.64
N THR A 86 -11.23 10.57 4.50
CA THR A 86 -10.35 10.88 3.36
C THR A 86 -10.00 9.62 2.59
N PHE A 87 -10.19 9.65 1.29
CA PHE A 87 -9.71 8.63 0.37
C PHE A 87 -8.49 9.15 -0.40
N VAL A 88 -7.36 8.48 -0.23
CA VAL A 88 -6.12 8.75 -0.96
C VAL A 88 -6.03 7.79 -2.13
N SER A 89 -6.26 8.29 -3.33
CA SER A 89 -6.09 7.52 -4.57
C SER A 89 -4.62 7.59 -4.99
N PHE A 90 -3.86 6.57 -4.63
CA PHE A 90 -2.41 6.53 -4.88
C PHE A 90 -2.05 5.71 -6.11
N SER A 91 -2.77 4.63 -6.39
CA SER A 91 -2.45 3.78 -7.52
C SER A 91 -2.98 4.29 -8.85
N LEU A 92 -2.18 4.07 -9.89
CA LEU A 92 -2.67 4.18 -11.25
C LEU A 92 -3.40 2.87 -11.59
N THR A 93 -4.67 2.97 -11.90
CA THR A 93 -5.39 1.85 -12.53
C THR A 93 -4.73 1.60 -13.89
N GLY A 94 -4.12 0.42 -14.04
CA GLY A 94 -3.32 0.11 -15.21
C GLY A 94 -4.08 0.27 -16.53
N SER A 95 -3.37 0.22 -17.65
CA SER A 95 -3.88 0.38 -19.02
C SER A 95 -4.83 -0.74 -19.49
N THR A 96 -5.59 -1.33 -18.57
CA THR A 96 -6.50 -2.46 -18.86
C THR A 96 -7.77 -2.05 -19.62
N GLY A 97 -7.98 -0.74 -19.85
CA GLY A 97 -9.21 -0.22 -20.45
C GLY A 97 -10.45 -0.35 -19.56
N LYS A 98 -10.32 -0.90 -18.35
CA LYS A 98 -11.40 -0.97 -17.37
C LYS A 98 -11.62 0.41 -16.76
N ILE A 99 -12.88 0.77 -16.59
CA ILE A 99 -13.30 2.01 -15.93
C ILE A 99 -13.60 1.65 -14.47
N SER A 100 -13.04 2.41 -13.53
CA SER A 100 -13.39 2.30 -12.12
C SER A 100 -14.82 2.77 -11.89
N GLU A 101 -15.61 1.98 -11.17
CA GLU A 101 -16.93 2.45 -10.74
C GLU A 101 -16.75 3.54 -9.68
N PHE A 102 -17.48 4.64 -9.86
CA PHE A 102 -17.55 5.72 -8.89
C PHE A 102 -18.92 5.74 -8.23
N PRO A 103 -19.04 5.34 -6.97
CA PRO A 103 -20.30 5.31 -6.24
C PRO A 103 -20.73 6.75 -5.84
N HIS A 104 -21.10 7.57 -6.84
CA HIS A 104 -21.31 8.99 -6.70
C HIS A 104 -22.30 9.36 -5.58
N GLN A 105 -23.45 8.70 -5.53
CA GLN A 105 -24.47 9.01 -4.54
C GLN A 105 -23.99 8.73 -3.10
N GLU A 106 -23.39 7.58 -2.91
CA GLU A 106 -22.85 7.18 -1.61
C GLU A 106 -21.73 8.14 -1.18
N PHE A 107 -20.82 8.46 -2.11
CA PHE A 107 -19.74 9.41 -1.85
C PHE A 107 -20.27 10.79 -1.44
N MET A 108 -21.33 11.29 -2.11
CA MET A 108 -21.97 12.57 -1.73
C MET A 108 -22.57 12.52 -0.33
N PHE A 109 -23.23 11.41 0.06
CA PHE A 109 -23.77 11.28 1.42
C PHE A 109 -22.69 11.19 2.49
N LYS A 110 -21.53 10.65 2.17
CA LYS A 110 -20.38 10.60 3.08
C LYS A 110 -19.70 11.96 3.24
N ALA A 111 -19.86 12.90 2.30
CA ALA A 111 -19.13 14.16 2.24
C ALA A 111 -17.61 13.94 2.43
N ALA A 112 -17.10 12.86 1.85
CA ALA A 112 -15.70 12.45 1.98
C ALA A 112 -14.79 13.30 1.06
N THR A 113 -13.51 13.33 1.37
CA THR A 113 -12.49 14.00 0.55
C THR A 113 -11.75 12.96 -0.29
N ILE A 114 -11.56 13.23 -1.58
CA ILE A 114 -10.62 12.46 -2.42
C ILE A 114 -9.35 13.28 -2.60
N ILE A 115 -8.22 12.65 -2.32
CA ILE A 115 -6.89 13.20 -2.60
C ILE A 115 -6.24 12.33 -3.69
N PRO A 116 -6.26 12.76 -4.95
CA PRO A 116 -5.51 12.09 -5.99
C PRO A 116 -4.03 12.38 -5.79
N THR A 117 -3.21 11.36 -5.93
CA THR A 117 -1.76 11.52 -5.91
C THR A 117 -1.19 11.10 -7.24
N GLN A 118 -0.22 11.85 -7.72
CA GLN A 118 0.52 11.46 -8.92
C GLN A 118 1.78 10.70 -8.50
N VAL A 119 1.83 9.44 -8.86
CA VAL A 119 2.94 8.54 -8.53
C VAL A 119 4.27 9.14 -8.98
N ALA A 120 5.18 9.33 -8.01
CA ALA A 120 6.55 9.82 -8.22
C ALA A 120 6.68 11.19 -8.93
N ALA A 121 5.61 11.89 -9.22
CA ALA A 121 5.68 13.22 -9.80
C ALA A 121 5.74 14.28 -8.70
N THR A 122 6.93 14.50 -8.23
CA THR A 122 7.23 15.63 -7.35
C THR A 122 8.02 16.69 -8.08
N SER A 123 7.76 17.97 -7.78
CA SER A 123 8.57 19.08 -8.30
C SER A 123 9.95 19.17 -7.62
N GLN A 124 10.15 18.43 -6.54
CA GLN A 124 11.36 18.49 -5.71
C GLN A 124 11.89 17.11 -5.30
N PRO A 125 12.21 16.20 -6.25
CA PRO A 125 12.56 14.81 -5.92
C PRO A 125 13.77 14.70 -4.97
N THR A 126 14.74 15.58 -5.10
CA THR A 126 15.91 15.61 -4.21
C THR A 126 15.54 15.96 -2.77
N LYS A 127 14.58 16.85 -2.58
CA LYS A 127 14.08 17.21 -1.23
C LYS A 127 13.38 16.00 -0.61
N ASP A 128 12.49 15.36 -1.34
CA ASP A 128 11.71 14.22 -0.84
C ASP A 128 12.62 13.04 -0.46
N ILE A 129 13.66 12.78 -1.26
CA ILE A 129 14.67 11.75 -0.94
C ILE A 129 15.42 12.11 0.37
N ARG A 130 15.82 13.37 0.53
CA ARG A 130 16.51 13.81 1.77
C ARG A 130 15.61 13.70 2.99
N GLU A 131 14.33 14.04 2.85
CA GLU A 131 13.34 13.89 3.93
C GLU A 131 13.17 12.41 4.31
N MET A 132 13.09 11.50 3.32
CA MET A 132 13.02 10.06 3.59
C MET A 132 14.29 9.54 4.30
N ILE A 133 15.49 10.00 3.90
CA ILE A 133 16.73 9.66 4.57
C ILE A 133 16.70 10.14 6.03
N ALA A 134 16.26 11.38 6.27
CA ALA A 134 16.15 11.92 7.62
C ALA A 134 15.14 11.15 8.47
N LEU A 135 14.02 10.71 7.92
CA LEU A 135 13.06 9.85 8.61
C LEU A 135 13.68 8.50 8.98
N LYS A 136 14.45 7.90 8.07
CA LYS A 136 15.17 6.65 8.34
C LYS A 136 16.20 6.83 9.46
N GLU A 137 17.02 7.89 9.43
CA GLU A 137 18.03 8.18 10.45
C GLU A 137 17.41 8.40 11.84
N ARG A 138 16.18 8.90 11.88
CA ARG A 138 15.41 9.10 13.12
C ARG A 138 14.65 7.85 13.57
N GLY A 139 14.73 6.74 12.83
CA GLY A 139 14.02 5.49 13.13
C GLY A 139 12.50 5.52 12.87
N TRP A 140 12.02 6.48 12.07
CA TRP A 140 10.59 6.60 11.75
C TRP A 140 10.17 5.67 10.62
N ALA A 141 11.03 5.54 9.60
CA ALA A 141 10.75 4.68 8.46
C ALA A 141 12.05 4.05 7.95
N ASP A 142 12.05 2.75 7.74
CA ASP A 142 13.15 2.07 7.06
C ASP A 142 12.64 1.32 5.82
N PRO A 143 12.77 1.92 4.63
CA PRO A 143 12.37 1.24 3.39
C PRO A 143 13.15 -0.05 3.13
N GLY A 144 14.29 -0.26 3.80
CA GLY A 144 15.04 -1.52 3.74
C GLY A 144 14.25 -2.72 4.26
N LEU A 145 13.29 -2.51 5.18
CA LEU A 145 12.41 -3.56 5.69
C LEU A 145 11.46 -4.14 4.62
N LEU A 146 11.25 -3.40 3.53
CA LEU A 146 10.41 -3.84 2.42
C LEU A 146 11.18 -4.70 1.40
N LYS A 147 12.50 -4.74 1.50
CA LYS A 147 13.32 -5.55 0.59
C LYS A 147 13.12 -7.03 0.92
N SER A 148 12.55 -7.77 -0.01
CA SER A 148 12.33 -9.22 0.11
C SER A 148 13.38 -10.03 -0.66
N HIS A 149 13.85 -9.53 -1.80
CA HIS A 149 14.75 -10.27 -2.68
C HIS A 149 15.91 -9.41 -3.18
N ASN A 150 17.07 -10.05 -3.36
CA ASN A 150 18.21 -9.53 -4.11
C ASN A 150 18.46 -10.43 -5.31
N VAL A 151 18.64 -9.84 -6.48
CA VAL A 151 18.97 -10.55 -7.71
C VAL A 151 20.16 -9.90 -8.41
N GLY A 152 20.93 -10.68 -9.16
CA GLY A 152 21.90 -10.15 -10.10
C GLY A 152 21.23 -9.55 -11.34
N PHE A 153 22.00 -8.79 -12.13
CA PHE A 153 21.48 -8.22 -13.37
C PHE A 153 21.04 -9.30 -14.37
N GLU A 154 21.72 -10.42 -14.39
CA GLU A 154 21.43 -11.59 -15.23
C GLU A 154 20.07 -12.23 -14.95
N ASP A 155 19.56 -12.09 -13.71
CA ASP A 155 18.32 -12.69 -13.24
C ASP A 155 17.12 -11.72 -13.31
N VAL A 156 17.29 -10.58 -13.96
CA VAL A 156 16.26 -9.52 -13.99
C VAL A 156 14.92 -10.01 -14.52
N GLN A 157 14.92 -10.86 -15.55
CA GLN A 157 13.66 -11.40 -16.10
C GLN A 157 12.94 -12.28 -15.08
N THR A 158 13.67 -13.17 -14.40
CA THR A 158 13.13 -14.00 -13.32
C THR A 158 12.52 -13.17 -12.21
N ALA A 159 13.17 -12.04 -11.85
CA ALA A 159 12.65 -11.12 -10.84
C ALA A 159 11.31 -10.44 -11.28
N TYR A 160 11.21 -10.07 -12.55
CA TYR A 160 9.95 -9.52 -13.08
C TYR A 160 8.84 -10.57 -13.10
N ASP A 161 9.13 -11.81 -13.49
CA ASP A 161 8.18 -12.91 -13.54
C ASP A 161 7.68 -13.25 -12.13
N MET A 162 8.58 -13.36 -11.15
CA MET A 162 8.26 -13.54 -9.73
C MET A 162 7.34 -12.44 -9.21
N TYR A 163 7.64 -11.18 -9.55
CA TYR A 163 6.83 -10.04 -9.12
C TYR A 163 5.44 -10.03 -9.76
N ALA A 164 5.36 -10.34 -11.05
CA ALA A 164 4.10 -10.40 -11.80
C ALA A 164 3.16 -11.51 -11.32
N ASN A 165 3.75 -12.65 -10.93
CA ASN A 165 3.01 -13.84 -10.48
C ASN A 165 2.79 -13.87 -8.96
N HIS A 166 3.29 -12.87 -8.21
CA HIS A 166 3.23 -12.83 -6.73
C HIS A 166 3.87 -14.05 -6.04
N GLU A 167 4.91 -14.59 -6.64
CA GLU A 167 5.60 -15.78 -6.14
C GLU A 167 6.56 -15.45 -4.99
N ASP A 168 6.90 -16.47 -4.19
CA ASP A 168 7.92 -16.43 -3.12
C ASP A 168 7.79 -15.24 -2.13
N GLY A 169 6.56 -14.82 -1.86
CA GLY A 169 6.31 -13.70 -0.93
C GLY A 169 6.92 -12.35 -1.36
N VAL A 170 7.12 -12.14 -2.65
CA VAL A 170 7.77 -10.94 -3.18
C VAL A 170 7.07 -9.65 -2.78
N ILE A 171 7.85 -8.74 -2.20
CA ILE A 171 7.42 -7.38 -1.83
C ILE A 171 8.20 -6.36 -2.65
N LYS A 172 9.53 -6.40 -2.54
CA LYS A 172 10.45 -5.51 -3.25
C LYS A 172 11.72 -6.25 -3.62
N VAL A 173 12.00 -6.30 -4.91
CA VAL A 173 13.24 -6.86 -5.44
C VAL A 173 14.25 -5.73 -5.62
N VAL A 174 15.47 -5.96 -5.18
CA VAL A 174 16.62 -5.07 -5.42
C VAL A 174 17.60 -5.79 -6.35
N MET A 175 17.98 -5.11 -7.41
CA MET A 175 18.94 -5.63 -8.39
C MET A 175 20.34 -5.07 -8.10
N GLU A 176 21.31 -5.95 -8.04
CA GLU A 176 22.71 -5.59 -7.90
C GLU A 176 23.37 -5.49 -9.29
N LEU A 177 23.80 -4.28 -9.65
CA LEU A 177 24.37 -4.00 -10.97
C LEU A 177 25.89 -4.27 -11.07
N ASN A 178 26.59 -4.17 -9.95
CA ASN A 178 28.02 -4.48 -9.89
C ASN A 178 28.17 -5.71 -9.04
N GLY A 179 28.73 -6.78 -9.59
CA GLY A 179 28.91 -8.04 -8.88
C GLY A 179 29.43 -7.79 -7.47
N GLY A 180 28.50 -7.69 -6.53
CA GLY A 180 28.76 -7.50 -5.13
C GLY A 180 29.59 -8.66 -4.66
N GLY A 181 30.83 -8.41 -4.30
CA GLY A 181 31.69 -9.42 -3.74
C GLY A 181 30.94 -10.09 -2.60
N LYS A 182 30.85 -11.40 -2.67
CA LYS A 182 30.38 -12.24 -1.57
C LYS A 182 31.16 -11.83 -0.33
N SER A 183 30.51 -11.16 0.58
CA SER A 183 31.00 -10.97 1.93
C SER A 183 30.20 -11.85 2.89
#